data_c4ab30285e76edda1c11e8f26a9df865
#
_entry.id   c4ab30285e76edda1c11e8f26a9df865
#
_cell.length_a   1.000
_cell.length_b   1.000
_cell.length_c   1.000
_cell.angle_alpha   90.00
_cell.angle_beta   90.00
_cell.angle_gamma   90.00
#
_symmetry.space_group_name_H-M   'P 1'
#
loop_
_entity.id
_entity.type
_entity.pdbx_description
1 polymer ?
#
loop_
_entity_poly.entity_id
_entity_poly.type
_entity_poly.pdbx_seq_one_letter_code
_entity_poly.pdbx_strand_id
1 'polypeptide(L)'
;MKAKLLFSFLHIFILSASAQKLSVLAREDADEAKTRPILYNERVCPLNTLALDFTRKLTGSNTYQGLSAEQLLLSIPYAPEQWSERELLHISNATLKEKLGITTQRARVKDFFTQRGEYRLKQLLDEENSKPSAAQDASLIEAIHTADEQIALFESDVKGRLIQPYNGTDVSTTRIKAEIIYNNIKNLIPPIYIPKTATAMIFPVGMSMLLALLGFITISNLWR
;
A
#
# COMPACT_ATOMS: atom_id res chain seq x y z
N MET A 1 47.26 11.97 25.91
CA MET A 1 45.93 11.70 26.47
C MET A 1 44.76 12.38 25.74
N LYS A 2 45.00 13.32 24.80
CA LYS A 2 43.92 14.07 24.11
C LYS A 2 43.25 13.33 22.90
N ALA A 3 43.92 12.34 22.32
CA ALA A 3 43.38 11.60 21.14
C ALA A 3 42.33 10.51 21.49
N LYS A 4 42.32 9.99 22.71
CA LYS A 4 41.35 8.95 23.13
C LYS A 4 39.96 9.51 23.46
N LEU A 5 39.86 10.78 23.79
CA LEU A 5 38.57 11.46 24.06
C LEU A 5 37.80 11.80 22.78
N LEU A 6 38.48 12.07 21.67
CA LEU A 6 37.85 12.37 20.39
C LEU A 6 37.19 11.13 19.75
N PHE A 7 37.79 9.96 19.96
CA PHE A 7 37.24 8.70 19.45
C PHE A 7 35.97 8.27 20.19
N SER A 8 35.82 8.61 21.46
CA SER A 8 34.62 8.27 22.24
C SER A 8 33.42 9.11 21.86
N PHE A 9 33.61 10.36 21.42
CA PHE A 9 32.52 11.23 20.96
C PHE A 9 31.98 10.83 19.58
N LEU A 10 32.80 10.25 18.70
CA LEU A 10 32.42 9.82 17.38
C LEU A 10 31.50 8.55 17.40
N HIS A 11 31.62 7.72 18.44
CA HIS A 11 30.80 6.52 18.58
C HIS A 11 29.38 6.78 19.08
N ILE A 12 29.11 7.94 19.69
CA ILE A 12 27.78 8.29 20.22
C ILE A 12 26.87 8.85 19.12
N PHE A 13 27.44 9.31 18.01
CA PHE A 13 26.65 9.94 16.92
C PHE A 13 26.05 8.94 15.91
N ILE A 14 26.38 7.65 15.99
CA ILE A 14 25.98 6.63 14.99
C ILE A 14 24.70 5.87 15.38
N LEU A 15 24.15 6.07 16.58
CA LEU A 15 22.99 5.29 17.06
C LEU A 15 21.65 6.03 17.08
N SER A 16 21.52 7.10 16.32
CA SER A 16 20.19 7.70 16.08
C SER A 16 19.61 7.28 14.75
N ALA A 17 19.63 5.99 14.44
CA ALA A 17 18.67 5.42 13.51
C ALA A 17 17.31 5.49 14.21
N SER A 18 16.61 6.59 14.07
CA SER A 18 15.22 6.71 14.48
C SER A 18 14.44 5.61 13.75
N ALA A 19 14.15 4.53 14.44
CA ALA A 19 13.21 3.55 13.95
C ALA A 19 11.89 4.29 13.72
N GLN A 20 11.65 4.70 12.48
CA GLN A 20 10.46 5.44 12.12
C GLN A 20 9.26 4.53 12.45
N LYS A 21 8.48 4.93 13.46
CA LYS A 21 7.35 4.15 13.93
C LYS A 21 6.39 3.95 12.76
N LEU A 22 6.08 2.69 12.46
CA LEU A 22 5.15 2.35 11.41
C LEU A 22 3.80 3.02 11.69
N SER A 23 3.26 3.68 10.68
CA SER A 23 1.93 4.27 10.75
C SER A 23 0.88 3.17 10.62
N VAL A 24 0.17 2.89 11.70
CA VAL A 24 -0.86 1.85 11.79
C VAL A 24 -2.13 2.48 12.34
N LEU A 25 -3.26 2.15 11.73
CA LEU A 25 -4.58 2.53 12.23
C LEU A 25 -4.82 1.94 13.61
N ALA A 26 -5.45 2.70 14.52
CA ALA A 26 -5.83 2.19 15.83
C ALA A 26 -6.77 0.98 15.68
N ARG A 27 -6.70 0.06 16.63
CA ARG A 27 -7.51 -1.17 16.57
C ARG A 27 -8.99 -0.88 16.66
N GLU A 28 -9.36 0.09 17.48
CA GLU A 28 -10.74 0.54 17.72
C GLU A 28 -11.37 1.05 16.42
N ASP A 29 -10.63 1.86 15.65
CA ASP A 29 -11.09 2.40 14.36
C ASP A 29 -11.23 1.31 13.31
N ALA A 30 -10.30 0.35 13.30
CA ALA A 30 -10.36 -0.81 12.41
C ALA A 30 -11.54 -1.72 12.73
N ASP A 31 -11.82 -1.95 14.00
CA ASP A 31 -12.96 -2.74 14.48
C ASP A 31 -14.30 -2.05 14.16
N GLU A 32 -14.39 -0.72 14.22
CA GLU A 32 -15.56 0.03 13.75
C GLU A 32 -15.79 -0.13 12.24
N ALA A 33 -14.73 -0.10 11.45
CA ALA A 33 -14.81 -0.24 9.99
C ALA A 33 -15.20 -1.66 9.55
N LYS A 34 -14.92 -2.66 10.36
CA LYS A 34 -15.02 -4.10 10.08
C LYS A 34 -16.37 -4.54 9.50
N THR A 35 -17.47 -3.99 10.00
CA THR A 35 -18.84 -4.37 9.61
C THR A 35 -19.41 -3.51 8.48
N ARG A 36 -18.68 -2.51 7.99
CA ARG A 36 -19.18 -1.61 6.95
C ARG A 36 -19.45 -2.39 5.66
N PRO A 37 -20.61 -2.21 5.04
CA PRO A 37 -20.95 -2.88 3.79
C PRO A 37 -20.12 -2.31 2.63
N ILE A 38 -19.51 -3.20 1.87
CA ILE A 38 -18.74 -2.90 0.65
C ILE A 38 -19.21 -3.80 -0.48
N LEU A 39 -18.94 -3.38 -1.71
CA LEU A 39 -19.08 -4.26 -2.88
C LEU A 39 -17.74 -4.94 -3.14
N TYR A 40 -17.72 -6.27 -3.03
CA TYR A 40 -16.53 -7.08 -3.28
C TYR A 40 -16.91 -8.36 -4.00
N ASN A 41 -16.23 -8.66 -5.12
CA ASN A 41 -16.54 -9.80 -5.98
C ASN A 41 -18.03 -9.87 -6.35
N GLU A 42 -18.59 -8.72 -6.80
CA GLU A 42 -20.00 -8.57 -7.21
C GLU A 42 -21.04 -8.86 -6.10
N ARG A 43 -20.60 -8.88 -4.85
CA ARG A 43 -21.48 -9.13 -3.70
C ARG A 43 -21.30 -8.05 -2.64
N VAL A 44 -22.41 -7.73 -1.98
CA VAL A 44 -22.35 -6.89 -0.79
C VAL A 44 -21.90 -7.75 0.40
N CYS A 45 -20.80 -7.36 1.01
CA CYS A 45 -20.26 -8.04 2.17
C CYS A 45 -19.62 -7.04 3.16
N PRO A 46 -19.35 -7.43 4.40
CA PRO A 46 -18.64 -6.57 5.33
C PRO A 46 -17.17 -6.37 4.89
N LEU A 47 -16.58 -5.22 5.22
CA LEU A 47 -15.17 -4.89 4.94
C LEU A 47 -14.20 -5.99 5.41
N ASN A 48 -14.52 -6.64 6.53
CA ASN A 48 -13.74 -7.77 7.07
C ASN A 48 -13.50 -8.88 6.02
N THR A 49 -14.45 -9.14 5.14
CA THR A 49 -14.30 -10.17 4.10
C THR A 49 -13.17 -9.83 3.14
N LEU A 50 -13.13 -8.60 2.64
CA LEU A 50 -12.04 -8.10 1.81
C LEU A 50 -10.73 -8.07 2.60
N ALA A 51 -10.74 -7.56 3.84
CA ALA A 51 -9.55 -7.43 4.64
C ALA A 51 -8.85 -8.78 4.91
N LEU A 52 -9.64 -9.81 5.23
CA LEU A 52 -9.11 -11.17 5.43
C LEU A 52 -8.55 -11.76 4.14
N ASP A 53 -9.24 -11.61 3.01
CA ASP A 53 -8.75 -12.12 1.72
C ASP A 53 -7.48 -11.41 1.29
N PHE A 54 -7.45 -10.09 1.38
CA PHE A 54 -6.28 -9.24 1.13
C PHE A 54 -5.07 -9.67 1.99
N THR A 55 -5.25 -9.73 3.31
CA THR A 55 -4.18 -10.06 4.24
C THR A 55 -3.63 -11.47 3.99
N ARG A 56 -4.52 -12.43 3.74
CA ARG A 56 -4.11 -13.81 3.44
C ARG A 56 -3.33 -13.91 2.14
N LYS A 57 -3.77 -13.24 1.09
CA LYS A 57 -3.08 -13.23 -0.21
C LYS A 57 -1.69 -12.62 -0.10
N LEU A 58 -1.55 -11.52 0.64
CA LEU A 58 -0.24 -10.88 0.80
C LEU A 58 0.68 -11.64 1.74
N THR A 59 0.19 -11.98 2.93
CA THR A 59 1.04 -12.41 4.04
C THR A 59 1.05 -13.92 4.28
N GLY A 60 0.16 -14.67 3.60
CA GLY A 60 -0.07 -16.09 3.88
C GLY A 60 -0.80 -16.35 5.19
N SER A 61 -1.32 -15.32 5.88
CA SER A 61 -1.98 -15.42 7.18
C SER A 61 -3.16 -14.47 7.29
N ASN A 62 -4.05 -14.70 8.25
CA ASN A 62 -5.19 -13.80 8.52
C ASN A 62 -4.80 -12.54 9.31
N THR A 63 -3.57 -12.47 9.81
CA THR A 63 -3.04 -11.37 10.60
C THR A 63 -1.59 -11.09 10.20
N TYR A 64 -1.08 -9.91 10.51
CA TYR A 64 0.31 -9.56 10.24
C TYR A 64 0.95 -8.90 11.47
N GLN A 65 1.95 -9.58 12.07
CA GLN A 65 2.71 -9.06 13.23
C GLN A 65 1.81 -8.51 14.36
N GLY A 66 0.72 -9.20 14.67
CA GLY A 66 -0.24 -8.79 15.71
C GLY A 66 -1.29 -7.79 15.27
N LEU A 67 -1.23 -7.31 14.04
CA LEU A 67 -2.25 -6.47 13.45
C LEU A 67 -3.42 -7.30 12.92
N SER A 68 -4.64 -6.78 13.05
CA SER A 68 -5.80 -7.37 12.39
C SER A 68 -5.73 -7.15 10.89
N ALA A 69 -6.55 -7.90 10.15
CA ALA A 69 -6.63 -7.77 8.69
C ALA A 69 -7.09 -6.36 8.27
N GLU A 70 -8.03 -5.79 9.01
CA GLU A 70 -8.55 -4.45 8.78
C GLU A 70 -7.49 -3.39 9.07
N GLN A 71 -6.71 -3.55 10.16
CA GLN A 71 -5.60 -2.65 10.45
C GLN A 71 -4.59 -2.64 9.30
N LEU A 72 -4.23 -3.82 8.75
CA LEU A 72 -3.30 -3.91 7.64
C LEU A 72 -3.86 -3.23 6.39
N LEU A 73 -5.04 -3.64 5.92
CA LEU A 73 -5.70 -3.10 4.72
C LEU A 73 -5.86 -1.58 4.81
N LEU A 74 -6.33 -1.07 5.95
CA LEU A 74 -6.62 0.35 6.09
C LEU A 74 -5.38 1.20 6.38
N SER A 75 -4.24 0.61 6.78
CA SER A 75 -3.01 1.37 7.08
C SER A 75 -2.10 1.57 5.89
N ILE A 76 -2.07 0.65 4.93
CA ILE A 76 -1.18 0.70 3.76
C ILE A 76 -1.34 2.01 2.96
N PRO A 77 -2.57 2.48 2.62
CA PRO A 77 -2.74 3.69 1.82
C PRO A 77 -2.19 4.97 2.47
N TYR A 78 -2.01 4.98 3.79
CA TYR A 78 -1.53 6.17 4.52
C TYR A 78 -0.01 6.29 4.59
N ALA A 79 0.69 5.17 4.48
CA ALA A 79 2.15 5.14 4.57
C ALA A 79 2.73 4.10 3.60
N PRO A 80 2.41 4.18 2.30
CA PRO A 80 2.76 3.14 1.32
C PRO A 80 4.25 2.87 1.25
N GLU A 81 5.07 3.91 1.38
CA GLU A 81 6.54 3.77 1.39
C GLU A 81 7.03 2.97 2.59
N GLN A 82 6.48 3.25 3.80
CA GLN A 82 6.85 2.50 5.00
C GLN A 82 6.42 1.02 4.88
N TRP A 83 5.26 0.78 4.29
CA TRP A 83 4.74 -0.58 4.09
C TRP A 83 5.50 -1.33 3.00
N SER A 84 5.97 -0.65 1.94
CA SER A 84 6.80 -1.26 0.89
C SER A 84 8.16 -1.77 1.41
N GLU A 85 8.63 -1.20 2.52
CA GLU A 85 9.87 -1.57 3.21
C GLU A 85 9.69 -2.76 4.18
N ARG A 86 8.45 -3.21 4.43
CA ARG A 86 8.17 -4.31 5.37
C ARG A 86 8.17 -5.66 4.66
N GLU A 87 8.62 -6.68 5.38
CA GLU A 87 8.56 -8.07 4.95
C GLU A 87 7.10 -8.56 4.98
N LEU A 88 6.33 -8.14 3.99
CA LEU A 88 4.88 -8.32 3.91
C LEU A 88 4.49 -9.52 3.05
N LEU A 89 5.13 -9.66 1.87
CA LEU A 89 4.74 -10.63 0.85
C LEU A 89 5.27 -12.02 1.16
N HIS A 90 4.38 -13.00 1.27
CA HIS A 90 4.77 -14.38 1.55
C HIS A 90 5.23 -15.09 0.27
N ILE A 91 6.51 -15.46 0.19
CA ILE A 91 7.10 -16.17 -0.93
C ILE A 91 7.49 -17.57 -0.48
N SER A 92 6.80 -18.59 -1.01
CA SER A 92 7.06 -20.00 -0.67
C SER A 92 8.12 -20.65 -1.58
N ASN A 93 8.21 -20.25 -2.85
CA ASN A 93 9.10 -20.86 -3.84
C ASN A 93 10.56 -20.50 -3.57
N ALA A 94 11.40 -21.53 -3.38
CA ALA A 94 12.82 -21.39 -3.04
C ALA A 94 13.63 -20.78 -4.19
N THR A 95 13.37 -21.21 -5.43
CA THR A 95 14.06 -20.72 -6.62
C THR A 95 13.80 -19.23 -6.86
N LEU A 96 12.54 -18.80 -6.68
CA LEU A 96 12.19 -17.38 -6.79
C LEU A 96 12.89 -16.55 -5.70
N LYS A 97 12.92 -17.03 -4.46
CA LYS A 97 13.65 -16.36 -3.38
C LYS A 97 15.12 -16.19 -3.69
N GLU A 98 15.77 -17.27 -4.15
CA GLU A 98 17.18 -17.25 -4.54
C GLU A 98 17.45 -16.22 -5.64
N LYS A 99 16.65 -16.24 -6.72
CA LYS A 99 16.79 -15.29 -7.84
C LYS A 99 16.57 -13.84 -7.41
N LEU A 100 15.72 -13.58 -6.43
CA LEU A 100 15.47 -12.25 -5.89
C LEU A 100 16.45 -11.86 -4.76
N GLY A 101 17.25 -12.79 -4.23
CA GLY A 101 18.15 -12.56 -3.10
C GLY A 101 17.41 -12.44 -1.76
N ILE A 102 16.24 -13.07 -1.63
CA ILE A 102 15.42 -13.07 -0.42
C ILE A 102 15.84 -14.22 0.47
N THR A 103 16.30 -13.91 1.68
CA THR A 103 16.78 -14.93 2.65
C THR A 103 15.69 -15.36 3.63
N THR A 104 14.61 -14.61 3.74
CA THR A 104 13.49 -14.84 4.64
C THR A 104 12.31 -15.50 3.91
N GLN A 105 11.24 -15.86 4.64
CA GLN A 105 10.01 -16.37 4.03
C GLN A 105 9.11 -15.25 3.50
N ARG A 106 9.44 -14.00 3.79
CA ARG A 106 8.66 -12.85 3.39
C ARG A 106 9.54 -11.84 2.68
N ALA A 107 9.04 -11.32 1.57
CA ALA A 107 9.68 -10.29 0.78
C ALA A 107 9.08 -8.91 1.10
N ARG A 108 9.84 -7.89 0.80
CA ARG A 108 9.37 -6.51 0.75
C ARG A 108 8.96 -6.19 -0.68
N VAL A 109 7.99 -5.31 -0.85
CA VAL A 109 7.59 -4.87 -2.20
C VAL A 109 8.78 -4.32 -2.99
N LYS A 110 9.67 -3.58 -2.33
CA LYS A 110 10.87 -3.02 -2.98
C LYS A 110 11.86 -4.09 -3.48
N ASP A 111 11.87 -5.29 -2.91
CA ASP A 111 12.81 -6.35 -3.32
C ASP A 111 12.53 -6.84 -4.76
N PHE A 112 11.35 -6.53 -5.29
CA PHE A 112 10.94 -6.84 -6.66
C PHE A 112 11.35 -5.77 -7.69
N PHE A 113 12.03 -4.74 -7.25
CA PHE A 113 12.54 -3.69 -8.13
C PHE A 113 14.06 -3.58 -8.02
N THR A 114 14.73 -3.23 -9.12
CA THR A 114 16.15 -2.91 -9.11
C THR A 114 16.37 -1.53 -8.48
N GLN A 115 17.62 -1.19 -8.17
CA GLN A 115 17.97 0.18 -7.71
C GLN A 115 17.60 1.27 -8.73
N ARG A 116 17.41 0.90 -10.01
CA ARG A 116 16.97 1.80 -11.09
C ARG A 116 15.45 1.83 -11.24
N GLY A 117 14.70 1.08 -10.42
CA GLY A 117 13.24 0.99 -10.47
C GLY A 117 12.70 0.02 -11.53
N GLU A 118 13.55 -0.83 -12.14
CA GLU A 118 13.10 -1.83 -13.11
C GLU A 118 12.43 -3.01 -12.40
N TYR A 119 11.35 -3.52 -12.98
CA TYR A 119 10.57 -4.61 -12.40
C TYR A 119 11.19 -5.96 -12.69
N ARG A 120 11.65 -6.66 -11.66
CA ARG A 120 12.46 -7.89 -11.77
C ARG A 120 11.65 -9.10 -12.19
N LEU A 121 10.38 -9.22 -11.78
CA LEU A 121 9.56 -10.40 -12.10
C LEU A 121 9.34 -10.56 -13.59
N LYS A 122 9.16 -9.45 -14.32
CA LYS A 122 9.05 -9.49 -15.78
C LYS A 122 10.30 -10.07 -16.42
N GLN A 123 11.48 -9.63 -15.99
CA GLN A 123 12.74 -10.15 -16.50
C GLN A 123 12.89 -11.64 -16.25
N LEU A 124 12.57 -12.09 -15.03
CA LEU A 124 12.61 -13.51 -14.66
C LEU A 124 11.62 -14.36 -15.46
N LEU A 125 10.43 -13.83 -15.72
CA LEU A 125 9.44 -14.51 -16.55
C LEU A 125 9.88 -14.62 -18.01
N ASP A 126 10.41 -13.54 -18.57
CA ASP A 126 10.93 -13.50 -19.95
C ASP A 126 12.13 -14.46 -20.12
N GLU A 127 13.05 -14.54 -19.13
CA GLU A 127 14.13 -15.50 -19.09
C GLU A 127 13.61 -16.95 -19.09
N GLU A 128 12.61 -17.25 -18.26
CA GLU A 128 12.06 -18.61 -18.15
C GLU A 128 11.33 -19.01 -19.43
N ASN A 129 10.53 -18.11 -20.00
CA ASN A 129 9.80 -18.33 -21.25
C ASN A 129 10.70 -18.45 -22.49
N SER A 130 11.91 -17.92 -22.44
CA SER A 130 12.91 -18.07 -23.54
C SER A 130 13.51 -19.47 -23.63
N LYS A 131 13.38 -20.30 -22.60
CA LYS A 131 13.85 -21.67 -22.57
C LYS A 131 12.93 -22.60 -23.39
N PRO A 132 13.48 -23.71 -23.95
CA PRO A 132 12.62 -24.74 -24.50
C PRO A 132 11.61 -25.25 -23.49
N SER A 133 10.39 -25.56 -23.91
CA SER A 133 9.28 -25.93 -23.02
C SER A 133 9.61 -27.06 -22.04
N ALA A 134 10.44 -28.02 -22.46
CA ALA A 134 10.88 -29.12 -21.59
C ALA A 134 11.90 -28.69 -20.51
N ALA A 135 12.47 -27.50 -20.62
CA ALA A 135 13.47 -26.96 -19.68
C ALA A 135 12.89 -25.82 -18.82
N GLN A 136 11.62 -25.46 -19.00
CA GLN A 136 10.94 -24.44 -18.22
C GLN A 136 10.57 -24.99 -16.84
N ASP A 137 10.79 -24.19 -15.79
CA ASP A 137 10.35 -24.50 -14.43
C ASP A 137 8.92 -23.93 -14.23
N ALA A 138 7.91 -24.79 -14.42
CA ALA A 138 6.50 -24.43 -14.23
C ALA A 138 6.21 -23.92 -12.81
N SER A 139 6.88 -24.46 -11.78
CA SER A 139 6.70 -24.02 -10.39
C SER A 139 7.25 -22.60 -10.17
N LEU A 140 8.36 -22.26 -10.83
CA LEU A 140 8.91 -20.91 -10.82
C LEU A 140 7.98 -19.93 -11.54
N ILE A 141 7.44 -20.29 -12.70
CA ILE A 141 6.50 -19.48 -13.47
C ILE A 141 5.26 -19.18 -12.62
N GLU A 142 4.67 -20.19 -12.00
CA GLU A 142 3.51 -20.02 -11.10
C GLU A 142 3.84 -19.11 -9.91
N ALA A 143 5.02 -19.28 -9.31
CA ALA A 143 5.46 -18.43 -8.20
C ALA A 143 5.67 -16.97 -8.63
N ILE A 144 6.18 -16.73 -9.84
CA ILE A 144 6.32 -15.39 -10.42
C ILE A 144 4.93 -14.75 -10.57
N HIS A 145 3.96 -15.46 -11.15
CA HIS A 145 2.58 -14.95 -11.30
C HIS A 145 1.93 -14.65 -9.94
N THR A 146 2.10 -15.55 -8.96
CA THR A 146 1.57 -15.33 -7.61
C THR A 146 2.18 -14.07 -6.96
N ALA A 147 3.49 -13.87 -7.10
CA ALA A 147 4.15 -12.68 -6.58
C ALA A 147 3.72 -11.40 -7.30
N ASP A 148 3.51 -11.47 -8.62
CA ASP A 148 3.00 -10.37 -9.43
C ASP A 148 1.59 -9.95 -8.99
N GLU A 149 0.70 -10.92 -8.76
CA GLU A 149 -0.63 -10.68 -8.20
C GLU A 149 -0.59 -10.03 -6.82
N GLN A 150 0.33 -10.45 -5.94
CA GLN A 150 0.51 -9.84 -4.62
C GLN A 150 0.94 -8.37 -4.73
N ILE A 151 1.86 -8.05 -5.64
CA ILE A 151 2.31 -6.67 -5.88
C ILE A 151 1.18 -5.83 -6.46
N ALA A 152 0.45 -6.34 -7.45
CA ALA A 152 -0.70 -5.67 -8.04
C ALA A 152 -1.80 -5.41 -7.00
N LEU A 153 -2.01 -6.34 -6.07
CA LEU A 153 -2.95 -6.21 -4.97
C LEU A 153 -2.51 -5.10 -3.99
N PHE A 154 -1.23 -5.08 -3.60
CA PHE A 154 -0.67 -4.03 -2.77
C PHE A 154 -0.80 -2.65 -3.43
N GLU A 155 -0.43 -2.53 -4.71
CA GLU A 155 -0.57 -1.27 -5.46
C GLU A 155 -2.03 -0.81 -5.60
N SER A 156 -2.96 -1.75 -5.75
CA SER A 156 -4.39 -1.46 -5.85
C SER A 156 -4.93 -0.89 -4.55
N ASP A 157 -4.42 -1.37 -3.41
CA ASP A 157 -4.74 -0.83 -2.09
C ASP A 157 -4.16 0.58 -1.91
N VAL A 158 -2.86 0.75 -2.20
CA VAL A 158 -2.21 2.07 -2.18
C VAL A 158 -2.99 3.12 -3.00
N LYS A 159 -3.55 2.71 -4.14
CA LYS A 159 -4.34 3.57 -5.03
C LYS A 159 -5.81 3.72 -4.58
N GLY A 160 -6.21 3.12 -3.46
CA GLY A 160 -7.57 3.15 -2.93
C GLY A 160 -8.61 2.49 -3.83
N ARG A 161 -8.22 1.49 -4.64
CA ARG A 161 -9.10 0.85 -5.63
C ARG A 161 -9.82 -0.39 -5.10
N LEU A 162 -9.38 -0.93 -3.97
CA LEU A 162 -9.90 -2.19 -3.44
C LEU A 162 -11.24 -2.01 -2.73
N ILE A 163 -11.41 -0.93 -1.99
CA ILE A 163 -12.59 -0.70 -1.18
C ILE A 163 -13.63 0.05 -2.02
N GLN A 164 -14.77 -0.61 -2.29
CA GLN A 164 -15.92 -0.02 -2.96
C GLN A 164 -17.09 0.02 -1.97
N PRO A 165 -17.34 1.17 -1.28
CA PRO A 165 -18.42 1.29 -0.32
C PRO A 165 -19.78 1.05 -0.96
N TYR A 166 -20.65 0.33 -0.26
CA TYR A 166 -22.04 0.10 -0.68
C TYR A 166 -22.99 1.01 0.09
N ASN A 167 -23.75 1.83 -0.62
CA ASN A 167 -24.67 2.82 -0.05
C ASN A 167 -26.15 2.46 -0.16
N GLY A 168 -26.48 1.21 -0.55
CA GLY A 168 -27.85 0.74 -0.66
C GLY A 168 -28.59 1.11 -1.95
N THR A 169 -27.99 1.89 -2.83
CA THR A 169 -28.54 2.23 -4.14
C THR A 169 -27.87 1.42 -5.22
N ASP A 170 -28.64 0.64 -5.91
CA ASP A 170 -28.34 -0.22 -7.07
C ASP A 170 -26.87 -0.69 -7.27
N VAL A 171 -26.66 -2.00 -7.15
CA VAL A 171 -25.36 -2.68 -7.26
C VAL A 171 -24.70 -2.46 -8.64
N SER A 172 -25.46 -2.16 -9.68
CA SER A 172 -24.98 -2.04 -11.05
C SER A 172 -24.34 -0.70 -11.40
N THR A 173 -24.56 0.34 -10.63
CA THR A 173 -24.17 1.71 -10.97
C THR A 173 -23.19 2.38 -9.97
N THR A 174 -22.90 1.76 -8.83
CA THR A 174 -22.13 2.42 -7.79
C THR A 174 -20.62 2.17 -7.90
N ARG A 175 -19.99 2.64 -8.95
CA ARG A 175 -18.56 2.98 -8.93
C ARG A 175 -18.40 4.24 -8.09
N ILE A 176 -18.27 4.07 -6.80
CA ILE A 176 -18.03 5.21 -5.90
C ILE A 176 -16.60 5.66 -6.12
N LYS A 177 -16.44 6.94 -6.49
CA LYS A 177 -15.15 7.58 -6.70
C LYS A 177 -14.29 7.44 -5.44
N ALA A 178 -13.01 7.19 -5.60
CA ALA A 178 -12.00 7.10 -4.53
C ALA A 178 -12.07 8.26 -3.51
N GLU A 179 -12.60 9.40 -3.94
CA GLU A 179 -12.82 10.61 -3.14
C GLU A 179 -13.82 10.42 -1.97
N ILE A 180 -14.84 9.58 -2.13
CA ILE A 180 -15.81 9.27 -1.06
C ILE A 180 -15.18 8.32 -0.03
N ILE A 181 -14.36 7.38 -0.49
CA ILE A 181 -13.59 6.49 0.38
C ILE A 181 -12.63 7.31 1.24
N TYR A 182 -11.88 8.21 0.63
CA TYR A 182 -10.96 9.10 1.32
C TYR A 182 -11.67 9.95 2.38
N ASN A 183 -12.83 10.52 2.07
CA ASN A 183 -13.58 11.34 3.01
C ASN A 183 -14.20 10.54 4.16
N ASN A 184 -14.68 9.31 3.90
CA ASN A 184 -15.22 8.44 4.94
C ASN A 184 -14.12 7.89 5.86
N ILE A 185 -12.96 7.54 5.31
CA ILE A 185 -11.81 7.09 6.10
C ILE A 185 -11.17 8.27 6.84
N LYS A 186 -11.08 9.45 6.24
CA LYS A 186 -10.57 10.67 6.88
C LYS A 186 -11.38 11.07 8.13
N ASN A 187 -12.66 10.78 8.15
CA ASN A 187 -13.51 11.02 9.34
C ASN A 187 -13.35 9.96 10.45
N LEU A 188 -12.75 8.79 10.10
CA LEU A 188 -12.43 7.72 11.06
C LEU A 188 -11.04 7.86 11.69
N ILE A 189 -10.17 8.70 11.11
CA ILE A 189 -8.81 8.88 11.58
C ILE A 189 -8.81 10.11 12.49
N PRO A 190 -8.41 9.97 13.75
CA PRO A 190 -8.18 11.14 14.59
C PRO A 190 -7.14 12.06 13.92
N PRO A 191 -7.30 13.40 14.02
CA PRO A 191 -6.50 14.40 13.28
C PRO A 191 -5.00 14.41 13.60
N ILE A 192 -4.48 13.38 14.25
CA ILE A 192 -3.13 13.32 14.83
C ILE A 192 -2.04 13.04 13.79
N TYR A 193 -2.38 12.60 12.55
CA TYR A 193 -1.33 12.16 11.63
C TYR A 193 -1.49 12.62 10.18
N ILE A 194 -1.68 13.91 9.97
CA ILE A 194 -1.29 14.53 8.71
C ILE A 194 0.02 15.26 9.00
N PRO A 195 1.18 14.82 8.46
CA PRO A 195 2.40 15.58 8.61
C PRO A 195 2.13 16.98 8.06
N LYS A 196 2.49 18.04 8.85
CA LYS A 196 2.27 19.46 8.49
C LYS A 196 2.80 19.83 7.11
N THR A 197 3.71 19.02 6.55
CA THR A 197 4.27 19.16 5.22
C THR A 197 3.29 18.76 4.10
N ALA A 198 2.38 17.80 4.31
CA ALA A 198 1.38 17.43 3.30
C ALA A 198 0.25 18.46 3.22
N THR A 199 -0.17 19.03 4.34
CA THR A 199 -1.17 20.12 4.36
C THR A 199 -0.65 21.41 3.71
N ALA A 200 0.66 21.68 3.79
CA ALA A 200 1.25 22.87 3.15
C ALA A 200 1.28 22.76 1.62
N MET A 201 1.28 21.58 1.04
CA MET A 201 1.26 21.39 -0.42
C MET A 201 -0.15 21.30 -1.02
N ILE A 202 -1.13 20.81 -0.25
CA ILE A 202 -2.51 20.62 -0.76
C ILE A 202 -3.33 21.93 -0.70
N PHE A 203 -3.10 22.76 0.32
CA PHE A 203 -3.84 24.01 0.49
C PHE A 203 -3.63 25.07 -0.63
N PRO A 204 -2.41 25.35 -1.11
CA PRO A 204 -2.24 26.36 -2.17
C PRO A 204 -2.76 25.88 -3.52
N VAL A 205 -2.68 24.57 -3.84
CA VAL A 205 -3.16 24.04 -5.12
C VAL A 205 -4.69 23.98 -5.16
N GLY A 206 -5.34 23.57 -4.08
CA GLY A 206 -6.80 23.54 -3.97
C GLY A 206 -7.43 24.95 -4.00
N MET A 207 -6.83 25.90 -3.29
CA MET A 207 -7.27 27.31 -3.29
C MET A 207 -7.06 27.99 -4.64
N SER A 208 -5.96 27.70 -5.33
CA SER A 208 -5.70 28.26 -6.68
C SER A 208 -6.71 27.74 -7.70
N MET A 209 -7.10 26.48 -7.59
CA MET A 209 -8.09 25.88 -8.47
C MET A 209 -9.52 26.41 -8.20
N LEU A 210 -9.86 26.65 -6.94
CA LEU A 210 -11.15 27.25 -6.56
C LEU A 210 -11.27 28.69 -7.01
N LEU A 211 -10.19 29.48 -6.88
CA LEU A 211 -10.15 30.87 -7.35
C LEU A 211 -10.19 30.97 -8.87
N ALA A 212 -9.57 30.03 -9.59
CA ALA A 212 -9.65 29.97 -11.05
C ALA A 212 -11.08 29.63 -11.53
N LEU A 213 -11.78 28.71 -10.84
CA LEU A 213 -13.17 28.35 -11.13
C LEU A 213 -14.14 29.50 -10.85
N LEU A 214 -13.97 30.22 -9.75
CA LEU A 214 -14.77 31.40 -9.42
C LEU A 214 -14.50 32.53 -10.41
N GLY A 215 -13.26 32.75 -10.86
CA GLY A 215 -12.91 33.70 -11.88
C GLY A 215 -13.55 33.40 -13.24
N PHE A 216 -13.62 32.13 -13.62
CA PHE A 216 -14.26 31.69 -14.86
C PHE A 216 -15.80 31.92 -14.86
N ILE A 217 -16.44 31.67 -13.71
CA ILE A 217 -17.90 31.90 -13.54
C ILE A 217 -18.25 33.38 -13.59
N THR A 218 -17.42 34.25 -13.02
CA THR A 218 -17.66 35.68 -13.03
C THR A 218 -17.47 36.29 -14.44
N ILE A 219 -16.47 35.82 -15.20
CA ILE A 219 -16.23 36.26 -16.57
C ILE A 219 -17.35 35.79 -17.51
N SER A 220 -17.85 34.56 -17.36
CA SER A 220 -18.92 34.03 -18.19
C SER A 220 -20.28 34.72 -17.95
N ASN A 221 -20.48 35.28 -16.73
CA ASN A 221 -21.69 36.05 -16.42
C ASN A 221 -21.62 37.55 -16.87
N LEU A 222 -20.42 38.05 -17.19
CA LEU A 222 -20.26 39.41 -17.71
C LEU A 222 -20.48 39.51 -19.22
N TRP A 223 -20.56 38.40 -19.95
CA TRP A 223 -20.76 38.32 -21.41
C TRP A 223 -22.15 37.80 -21.80
N ARG A 224 -23.08 37.82 -20.88
CA ARG A 224 -24.52 37.66 -21.11
C ARG A 224 -25.26 38.94 -20.75
#